data_d0ddcc27eba49a5f97e8e068c29d026a
#
_entry.id   d0ddcc27eba49a5f97e8e068c29d026a
#
_cell.length_a   1.000
_cell.length_b   1.000
_cell.length_c   1.000
_cell.angle_alpha   90.00
_cell.angle_beta   90.00
_cell.angle_gamma   90.00
#
_symmetry.space_group_name_H-M   'P 1'
#
loop_
_entity.id
_entity.type
_entity.pdbx_description
1 polymer ?
#
loop_
_entity_poly.entity_id
_entity_poly.type
_entity_poly.pdbx_seq_one_letter_code
_entity_poly.pdbx_strand_id
1 'polypeptide(L)'
;LTAVKVGVIDLNKEKTTWMSIPGAEDKFFIPRMTWIPGKDKLMIQQLNRKQNHSKIFISNAVNGNSKLLLEDKDSAWVDVRTSWPNQPQAGWKFINSGKEFLYVSEKDGWSHIHKYNIKSHLDKVVTAGNYDVIKPLSYDEKNDKLYFLASPDNPTERYLYCVSVRQNDKPTRVTPKTLEGYHNYEISPKSKYAFHTFSNYYTRPFRAIVSLSDH
;
A
#
# COMPACT_ATOMS: atom_id res chain seq x y z
N LEU A 1 24.96 14.56 -9.38
CA LEU A 1 23.72 13.87 -8.98
C LEU A 1 22.55 14.51 -9.69
N THR A 2 21.60 13.70 -10.16
CA THR A 2 20.39 14.20 -10.84
C THR A 2 19.49 14.92 -9.85
N ALA A 3 19.12 16.16 -10.16
CA ALA A 3 18.10 16.90 -9.44
C ALA A 3 16.70 16.53 -9.98
N VAL A 4 15.70 16.48 -9.09
CA VAL A 4 14.33 16.12 -9.44
C VAL A 4 13.33 17.16 -8.91
N LYS A 5 12.34 17.49 -9.74
CA LYS A 5 11.21 18.36 -9.40
C LYS A 5 9.90 17.71 -9.81
N VAL A 6 8.83 18.10 -9.14
CA VAL A 6 7.46 17.73 -9.54
C VAL A 6 6.73 18.98 -9.98
N GLY A 7 6.14 18.94 -11.18
CA GLY A 7 5.30 20.00 -11.73
C GLY A 7 3.98 19.48 -12.21
N VAL A 8 2.95 20.30 -12.14
CA VAL A 8 1.63 20.06 -12.71
C VAL A 8 1.40 21.07 -13.83
N ILE A 9 1.09 20.58 -15.03
CA ILE A 9 0.73 21.43 -16.17
C ILE A 9 -0.80 21.52 -16.31
N ASP A 10 -1.32 22.74 -16.40
CA ASP A 10 -2.71 23.02 -16.80
C ASP A 10 -2.75 23.05 -18.32
N LEU A 11 -3.37 22.05 -18.94
CA LEU A 11 -3.43 21.90 -20.40
C LEU A 11 -4.22 23.00 -21.10
N ASN A 12 -5.15 23.66 -20.41
CA ASN A 12 -5.93 24.75 -20.98
C ASN A 12 -5.18 26.10 -20.97
N LYS A 13 -4.32 26.28 -19.99
CA LYS A 13 -3.55 27.54 -19.80
C LYS A 13 -2.09 27.41 -20.20
N GLU A 14 -1.64 26.21 -20.54
CA GLU A 14 -0.25 25.88 -20.85
C GLU A 14 0.73 26.34 -19.76
N LYS A 15 0.25 26.36 -18.50
CA LYS A 15 1.00 26.85 -17.36
C LYS A 15 1.43 25.70 -16.44
N THR A 16 2.72 25.64 -16.11
CA THR A 16 3.25 24.69 -15.14
C THR A 16 3.28 25.32 -13.75
N THR A 17 2.72 24.60 -12.76
CA THR A 17 2.85 24.89 -11.33
C THR A 17 3.83 23.91 -10.70
N TRP A 18 4.94 24.41 -10.19
CA TRP A 18 5.95 23.58 -9.52
C TRP A 18 5.59 23.34 -8.05
N MET A 19 5.71 22.08 -7.59
CA MET A 19 5.44 21.72 -6.21
C MET A 19 6.61 22.10 -5.31
N SER A 20 6.33 22.85 -4.25
CA SER A 20 7.32 23.31 -3.26
C SER A 20 7.65 22.21 -2.25
N ILE A 21 8.41 21.20 -2.69
CA ILE A 21 8.86 20.08 -1.84
C ILE A 21 10.12 20.53 -1.10
N PRO A 22 10.16 20.47 0.25
CA PRO A 22 11.33 20.91 1.02
C PRO A 22 12.57 20.05 0.77
N GLY A 23 13.75 20.70 0.75
CA GLY A 23 15.07 20.08 0.58
C GLY A 23 15.72 20.44 -0.75
N ALA A 24 17.04 20.24 -0.84
CA ALA A 24 17.78 20.44 -2.07
C ALA A 24 17.46 19.31 -3.07
N GLU A 25 17.16 19.68 -4.31
CA GLU A 25 16.62 18.79 -5.35
C GLU A 25 17.55 17.63 -5.71
N ASP A 26 18.85 17.77 -5.50
CA ASP A 26 19.87 16.75 -5.70
C ASP A 26 20.05 15.80 -4.51
N LYS A 27 19.38 16.05 -3.37
CA LYS A 27 19.54 15.30 -2.11
C LYS A 27 18.45 14.26 -1.84
N PHE A 28 17.47 14.13 -2.75
CA PHE A 28 16.40 13.17 -2.58
C PHE A 28 15.96 12.51 -3.91
N PHE A 29 15.16 11.46 -3.79
CA PHE A 29 14.41 10.84 -4.87
C PHE A 29 12.93 11.14 -4.71
N ILE A 30 12.17 11.06 -5.81
CA ILE A 30 10.72 11.00 -5.83
C ILE A 30 10.31 9.61 -6.33
N PRO A 31 10.24 8.60 -5.46
CA PRO A 31 9.95 7.24 -5.88
C PRO A 31 8.52 7.06 -6.40
N ARG A 32 7.59 7.89 -5.92
CA ARG A 32 6.20 7.83 -6.38
C ARG A 32 5.42 9.11 -6.12
N MET A 33 4.39 9.30 -6.93
CA MET A 33 3.39 10.35 -6.77
C MET A 33 2.05 9.88 -7.35
N THR A 34 0.94 10.43 -6.86
CA THR A 34 -0.40 10.13 -7.40
C THR A 34 -1.39 11.25 -7.07
N TRP A 35 -2.43 11.35 -7.87
CA TRP A 35 -3.55 12.23 -7.59
C TRP A 35 -4.39 11.70 -6.42
N ILE A 36 -4.82 12.60 -5.54
CA ILE A 36 -5.84 12.26 -4.54
C ILE A 36 -7.20 12.28 -5.24
N PRO A 37 -7.99 11.18 -5.19
CA PRO A 37 -9.26 11.09 -5.88
C PRO A 37 -10.21 12.28 -5.58
N GLY A 38 -10.74 12.91 -6.65
CA GLY A 38 -11.68 14.01 -6.55
C GLY A 38 -11.11 15.31 -5.97
N LYS A 39 -9.79 15.53 -6.02
CA LYS A 39 -9.14 16.73 -5.49
C LYS A 39 -8.00 17.20 -6.38
N ASP A 40 -7.81 18.53 -6.46
CA ASP A 40 -6.66 19.15 -7.13
C ASP A 40 -5.41 19.07 -6.23
N LYS A 41 -5.09 17.84 -5.79
CA LYS A 41 -3.97 17.57 -4.88
C LYS A 41 -3.22 16.32 -5.29
N LEU A 42 -1.90 16.41 -5.18
CA LEU A 42 -0.97 15.28 -5.34
C LEU A 42 -0.50 14.79 -3.99
N MET A 43 -0.41 13.49 -3.84
CA MET A 43 0.38 12.85 -2.80
C MET A 43 1.72 12.45 -3.39
N ILE A 44 2.83 12.92 -2.78
CA ILE A 44 4.18 12.78 -3.30
C ILE A 44 5.05 12.19 -2.21
N GLN A 45 5.77 11.12 -2.51
CA GLN A 45 6.78 10.55 -1.61
C GLN A 45 8.17 11.07 -1.99
N GLN A 46 8.87 11.57 -0.99
CA GLN A 46 10.29 11.93 -1.05
C GLN A 46 11.07 10.90 -0.24
N LEU A 47 12.20 10.44 -0.78
CA LEU A 47 13.13 9.54 -0.10
C LEU A 47 14.52 10.15 -0.13
N ASN A 48 15.20 10.21 1.02
CA ASN A 48 16.57 10.71 1.05
C ASN A 48 17.54 9.77 0.32
N ARG A 49 18.75 10.25 -0.02
CA ARG A 49 19.73 9.46 -0.78
C ARG A 49 20.23 8.22 -0.06
N LYS A 50 20.21 8.19 1.26
CA LYS A 50 20.51 6.99 2.07
C LYS A 50 19.37 5.98 2.10
N GLN A 51 18.19 6.34 1.60
CA GLN A 51 16.97 5.54 1.58
C GLN A 51 16.51 5.06 2.97
N ASN A 52 16.82 5.82 3.99
CA ASN A 52 16.44 5.53 5.37
C ASN A 52 15.52 6.58 6.00
N HIS A 53 15.05 7.53 5.20
CA HIS A 53 14.09 8.55 5.61
C HIS A 53 13.14 8.87 4.45
N SER A 54 11.91 8.43 4.60
CA SER A 54 10.80 8.67 3.68
C SER A 54 9.87 9.75 4.21
N LYS A 55 9.42 10.65 3.35
CA LYS A 55 8.44 11.68 3.65
C LYS A 55 7.33 11.67 2.62
N ILE A 56 6.09 11.76 3.07
CA ILE A 56 4.92 11.87 2.20
C ILE A 56 4.36 13.28 2.35
N PHE A 57 4.23 13.98 1.23
CA PHE A 57 3.65 15.32 1.16
C PHE A 57 2.30 15.30 0.45
N ILE A 58 1.42 16.21 0.86
CA ILE A 58 0.26 16.62 0.07
C ILE A 58 0.58 17.97 -0.55
N SER A 59 0.52 18.03 -1.87
CA SER A 59 0.80 19.23 -2.67
C SER A 59 -0.46 19.71 -3.39
N ASN A 60 -0.74 21.00 -3.31
CA ASN A 60 -1.85 21.63 -4.01
C ASN A 60 -1.45 21.92 -5.46
N ALA A 61 -2.15 21.33 -6.43
CA ALA A 61 -1.85 21.45 -7.85
C ALA A 61 -2.02 22.88 -8.42
N VAL A 62 -2.84 23.71 -7.76
CA VAL A 62 -3.16 25.07 -8.24
C VAL A 62 -2.04 26.06 -7.85
N ASN A 63 -1.50 25.97 -6.63
CA ASN A 63 -0.52 26.93 -6.11
C ASN A 63 0.85 26.35 -5.78
N GLY A 64 1.03 25.03 -5.90
CA GLY A 64 2.29 24.34 -5.64
C GLY A 64 2.64 24.11 -4.16
N ASN A 65 1.85 24.62 -3.22
CA ASN A 65 2.16 24.50 -1.80
C ASN A 65 2.11 23.04 -1.34
N SER A 66 3.15 22.59 -0.66
CA SER A 66 3.30 21.23 -0.15
C SER A 66 3.31 21.21 1.38
N LYS A 67 2.57 20.29 1.97
CA LYS A 67 2.53 20.07 3.42
C LYS A 67 2.97 18.64 3.72
N LEU A 68 3.87 18.47 4.70
CA LEU A 68 4.24 17.15 5.21
C LEU A 68 3.02 16.48 5.83
N LEU A 69 2.76 15.24 5.46
CA LEU A 69 1.67 14.42 5.96
C LEU A 69 2.17 13.34 6.91
N LEU A 70 3.19 12.61 6.50
CA LEU A 70 3.70 11.43 7.18
C LEU A 70 5.20 11.30 6.93
N GLU A 71 5.95 10.81 7.89
CA GLU A 71 7.34 10.41 7.69
C GLU A 71 7.63 9.06 8.34
N ASP A 72 8.49 8.29 7.68
CA ASP A 72 9.04 7.03 8.16
C ASP A 72 10.56 7.15 8.18
N LYS A 73 11.18 6.65 9.27
CA LYS A 73 12.64 6.59 9.44
C LYS A 73 13.04 5.23 9.94
N ASP A 74 14.17 4.76 9.45
CA ASP A 74 14.80 3.55 9.94
C ASP A 74 16.32 3.77 10.06
N SER A 75 17.00 2.99 10.91
CA SER A 75 18.46 3.08 11.06
C SER A 75 19.19 2.49 9.84
N ALA A 76 18.63 1.47 9.20
CA ALA A 76 19.14 0.82 8.01
C ALA A 76 18.54 1.42 6.74
N TRP A 77 17.29 1.09 6.42
CA TRP A 77 16.56 1.67 5.28
C TRP A 77 15.06 1.62 5.48
N VAL A 78 14.32 2.42 4.68
CA VAL A 78 12.86 2.36 4.57
C VAL A 78 12.49 1.66 3.28
N ASP A 79 11.77 0.53 3.35
CA ASP A 79 11.26 -0.14 2.16
C ASP A 79 10.15 0.70 1.49
N VAL A 80 10.35 1.02 0.23
CA VAL A 80 9.38 1.77 -0.57
C VAL A 80 8.64 0.82 -1.48
N ARG A 81 7.55 0.27 -0.99
CA ARG A 81 6.68 -0.57 -1.82
C ARG A 81 6.03 0.25 -2.92
N THR A 82 6.34 -0.09 -4.16
CA THR A 82 5.93 0.69 -5.34
C THR A 82 4.59 0.26 -5.91
N SER A 83 4.04 -0.88 -5.49
CA SER A 83 2.82 -1.42 -6.07
C SER A 83 1.76 -1.78 -5.03
N TRP A 84 0.55 -1.34 -5.29
CA TRP A 84 -0.67 -1.88 -4.73
C TRP A 84 -1.42 -2.57 -5.88
N PRO A 85 -2.09 -3.72 -5.67
CA PRO A 85 -2.84 -4.39 -6.74
C PRO A 85 -3.79 -3.42 -7.46
N ASN A 86 -3.79 -3.45 -8.78
CA ASN A 86 -4.51 -2.53 -9.66
C ASN A 86 -4.11 -1.05 -9.58
N GLN A 87 -3.04 -0.72 -8.85
CA GLN A 87 -2.43 0.60 -8.79
C GLN A 87 -0.90 0.47 -8.75
N PRO A 88 -0.26 0.00 -9.83
CA PRO A 88 1.14 -0.43 -9.82
C PRO A 88 2.16 0.68 -9.52
N GLN A 89 1.77 1.95 -9.61
CA GLN A 89 2.67 3.10 -9.40
C GLN A 89 2.42 3.83 -8.07
N ALA A 90 1.40 3.46 -7.30
CA ALA A 90 0.99 4.25 -6.16
C ALA A 90 1.60 3.79 -4.82
N GLY A 91 1.76 2.48 -4.59
CA GLY A 91 2.23 1.92 -3.30
C GLY A 91 1.34 2.22 -2.11
N TRP A 92 0.19 2.88 -2.35
CA TRP A 92 -0.89 3.15 -1.41
C TRP A 92 -2.24 3.03 -2.09
N LYS A 93 -3.29 2.81 -1.33
CA LYS A 93 -4.66 2.70 -1.80
C LYS A 93 -5.53 3.74 -1.11
N PHE A 94 -6.02 4.72 -1.87
CA PHE A 94 -7.03 5.64 -1.33
C PHE A 94 -8.35 4.93 -1.08
N ILE A 95 -8.98 5.27 0.05
CA ILE A 95 -10.28 4.79 0.50
C ILE A 95 -11.10 5.98 0.99
N ASN A 96 -12.39 5.77 1.23
CA ASN A 96 -13.30 6.80 1.74
C ASN A 96 -13.22 8.11 0.93
N SER A 97 -13.31 7.99 -0.41
CA SER A 97 -13.23 9.13 -1.36
C SER A 97 -11.98 10.00 -1.17
N GLY A 98 -10.82 9.38 -0.92
CA GLY A 98 -9.54 10.07 -0.75
C GLY A 98 -9.40 10.84 0.57
N LYS A 99 -10.19 10.52 1.59
CA LYS A 99 -10.02 11.04 2.96
C LYS A 99 -9.01 10.25 3.77
N GLU A 100 -8.86 8.98 3.42
CA GLU A 100 -7.95 8.02 4.05
C GLU A 100 -7.19 7.25 2.98
N PHE A 101 -6.09 6.61 3.37
CA PHE A 101 -5.39 5.67 2.51
C PHE A 101 -4.79 4.52 3.31
N LEU A 102 -4.65 3.38 2.64
CA LEU A 102 -3.91 2.23 3.12
C LEU A 102 -2.50 2.28 2.54
N TYR A 103 -1.50 1.92 3.33
CA TYR A 103 -0.10 1.83 2.89
C TYR A 103 0.63 0.76 3.70
N VAL A 104 1.77 0.30 3.20
CA VAL A 104 2.62 -0.66 3.92
C VAL A 104 3.78 0.09 4.54
N SER A 105 4.07 -0.20 5.80
CA SER A 105 5.22 0.31 6.54
C SER A 105 5.76 -0.73 7.51
N GLU A 106 7.06 -0.65 7.80
CA GLU A 106 7.79 -1.53 8.73
C GLU A 106 8.14 -0.82 10.04
N LYS A 107 7.57 0.37 10.30
CA LYS A 107 7.92 1.24 11.42
C LYS A 107 7.64 0.68 12.81
N ASP A 108 6.84 -0.37 12.92
CA ASP A 108 6.54 -1.08 14.16
C ASP A 108 7.31 -2.41 14.29
N GLY A 109 8.29 -2.64 13.40
CA GLY A 109 9.18 -3.81 13.41
C GLY A 109 8.71 -4.97 12.53
N TRP A 110 7.52 -4.85 11.92
CA TRP A 110 6.96 -5.81 10.98
C TRP A 110 6.40 -5.09 9.75
N SER A 111 6.37 -5.76 8.61
CA SER A 111 5.72 -5.24 7.41
C SER A 111 4.20 -5.31 7.56
N HIS A 112 3.57 -4.20 7.98
CA HIS A 112 2.13 -4.13 8.19
C HIS A 112 1.41 -3.19 7.23
N ILE A 113 0.11 -3.44 7.02
CA ILE A 113 -0.77 -2.49 6.35
C ILE A 113 -1.32 -1.53 7.40
N HIS A 114 -1.11 -0.26 7.15
CA HIS A 114 -1.60 0.85 7.96
C HIS A 114 -2.74 1.56 7.27
N LYS A 115 -3.66 2.13 8.04
CA LYS A 115 -4.68 3.08 7.62
C LYS A 115 -4.36 4.45 8.15
N TYR A 116 -4.21 5.43 7.26
CA TYR A 116 -3.93 6.81 7.61
C TYR A 116 -5.09 7.73 7.25
N ASN A 117 -5.54 8.55 8.21
CA ASN A 117 -6.54 9.59 8.00
C ASN A 117 -5.86 10.92 7.73
N ILE A 118 -6.10 11.49 6.54
CA ILE A 118 -5.43 12.71 6.06
C ILE A 118 -5.77 13.95 6.91
N LYS A 119 -6.99 14.02 7.46
CA LYS A 119 -7.44 15.20 8.22
C LYS A 119 -7.01 15.16 9.68
N SER A 120 -7.23 14.01 10.33
CA SER A 120 -6.92 13.84 11.77
C SER A 120 -5.48 13.44 12.03
N HIS A 121 -4.72 13.07 10.99
CA HIS A 121 -3.37 12.50 11.09
C HIS A 121 -3.32 11.20 11.92
N LEU A 122 -4.45 10.53 12.08
CA LEU A 122 -4.52 9.24 12.76
C LEU A 122 -3.94 8.15 11.88
N ASP A 123 -2.94 7.46 12.39
CA ASP A 123 -2.30 6.31 11.79
C ASP A 123 -2.60 5.06 12.62
N LYS A 124 -3.14 4.03 11.99
CA LYS A 124 -3.57 2.80 12.65
C LYS A 124 -3.08 1.58 11.90
N VAL A 125 -2.43 0.65 12.61
CA VAL A 125 -2.11 -0.67 12.07
C VAL A 125 -3.39 -1.46 11.84
N VAL A 126 -3.57 -2.00 10.65
CA VAL A 126 -4.75 -2.81 10.27
C VAL A 126 -4.44 -4.31 10.43
N THR A 127 -3.21 -4.71 10.13
CA THR A 127 -2.79 -6.12 10.12
C THR A 127 -1.85 -6.45 11.28
N ALA A 128 -2.16 -5.94 12.47
CA ALA A 128 -1.32 -6.11 13.66
C ALA A 128 -1.06 -7.59 13.99
N GLY A 129 0.19 -7.91 14.36
CA GLY A 129 0.63 -9.26 14.74
C GLY A 129 2.15 -9.40 14.64
N ASN A 130 2.69 -10.54 15.05
CA ASN A 130 4.12 -10.84 14.96
C ASN A 130 4.43 -11.55 13.63
N TYR A 131 4.18 -10.89 12.52
CA TYR A 131 4.39 -11.43 11.18
C TYR A 131 4.41 -10.31 10.13
N ASP A 132 5.03 -10.59 8.98
CA ASP A 132 5.03 -9.70 7.83
C ASP A 132 3.83 -9.93 6.90
N VAL A 133 3.24 -8.84 6.45
CA VAL A 133 2.39 -8.85 5.26
C VAL A 133 3.29 -9.01 4.03
N ILE A 134 3.21 -10.16 3.39
CA ILE A 134 3.99 -10.45 2.19
C ILE A 134 3.51 -9.59 1.02
N LYS A 135 2.18 -9.50 0.86
CA LYS A 135 1.58 -8.76 -0.25
C LYS A 135 0.12 -8.36 0.05
N PRO A 136 -0.23 -7.07 0.00
CA PRO A 136 -1.63 -6.67 -0.11
C PRO A 136 -2.21 -7.19 -1.43
N LEU A 137 -3.46 -7.62 -1.47
CA LEU A 137 -4.09 -8.15 -2.68
C LEU A 137 -5.30 -7.34 -3.14
N SER A 138 -6.29 -7.14 -2.28
CA SER A 138 -7.52 -6.41 -2.64
C SER A 138 -8.17 -5.81 -1.41
N TYR A 139 -8.83 -4.66 -1.59
CA TYR A 139 -9.75 -4.11 -0.60
C TYR A 139 -11.13 -3.93 -1.21
N ASP A 140 -12.09 -4.70 -0.73
CA ASP A 140 -13.51 -4.53 -1.00
C ASP A 140 -14.08 -3.49 -0.01
N GLU A 141 -14.12 -2.23 -0.44
CA GLU A 141 -14.55 -1.12 0.41
C GLU A 141 -16.03 -1.23 0.80
N LYS A 142 -16.87 -1.85 -0.04
CA LYS A 142 -18.29 -2.04 0.22
C LYS A 142 -18.53 -2.99 1.40
N ASN A 143 -17.84 -4.12 1.40
CA ASN A 143 -17.98 -5.16 2.41
C ASN A 143 -16.91 -5.06 3.51
N ASP A 144 -16.05 -4.05 3.45
CA ASP A 144 -14.95 -3.80 4.39
C ASP A 144 -14.03 -5.00 4.59
N LYS A 145 -13.59 -5.61 3.49
CA LYS A 145 -12.71 -6.78 3.49
C LYS A 145 -11.39 -6.48 2.79
N LEU A 146 -10.31 -6.41 3.57
CA LEU A 146 -8.95 -6.31 3.07
C LEU A 146 -8.33 -7.70 3.01
N TYR A 147 -7.92 -8.12 1.82
CA TYR A 147 -7.26 -9.40 1.56
C TYR A 147 -5.76 -9.21 1.37
N PHE A 148 -4.97 -10.08 1.99
CA PHE A 148 -3.50 -10.02 1.91
C PHE A 148 -2.88 -11.40 2.11
N LEU A 149 -1.64 -11.57 1.64
CA LEU A 149 -0.83 -12.76 1.91
C LEU A 149 0.05 -12.51 3.12
N ALA A 150 0.12 -13.49 4.01
CA ALA A 150 1.00 -13.50 5.18
C ALA A 150 1.37 -14.92 5.60
N SER A 151 2.36 -15.05 6.49
CA SER A 151 2.87 -16.33 7.01
C SER A 151 3.03 -16.32 8.53
N PRO A 152 1.98 -16.04 9.33
CA PRO A 152 2.11 -15.93 10.78
C PRO A 152 2.44 -17.25 11.48
N ASP A 153 2.02 -18.39 10.90
CA ASP A 153 2.13 -19.70 11.53
C ASP A 153 3.39 -20.48 11.09
N ASN A 154 3.80 -20.29 9.81
CA ASN A 154 4.94 -20.99 9.22
C ASN A 154 5.66 -20.09 8.21
N PRO A 155 6.90 -19.64 8.48
CA PRO A 155 7.62 -18.71 7.59
C PRO A 155 8.00 -19.31 6.22
N THR A 156 7.96 -20.65 6.05
CA THR A 156 8.22 -21.30 4.76
C THR A 156 6.99 -21.40 3.86
N GLU A 157 5.83 -21.03 4.37
CA GLU A 157 4.54 -21.09 3.69
C GLU A 157 3.90 -19.70 3.62
N ARG A 158 2.86 -19.56 2.83
CA ARG A 158 2.09 -18.31 2.81
C ARG A 158 0.61 -18.56 2.49
N TYR A 159 -0.24 -17.79 3.14
CA TYR A 159 -1.69 -17.98 3.11
C TYR A 159 -2.44 -16.68 2.87
N LEU A 160 -3.68 -16.81 2.40
CA LEU A 160 -4.59 -15.69 2.27
C LEU A 160 -5.27 -15.41 3.61
N TYR A 161 -5.20 -14.15 4.01
CA TYR A 161 -5.89 -13.60 5.17
C TYR A 161 -6.87 -12.50 4.76
N CYS A 162 -7.86 -12.27 5.60
CA CYS A 162 -8.83 -11.18 5.47
C CYS A 162 -8.98 -10.45 6.80
N VAL A 163 -9.15 -9.13 6.75
CA VAL A 163 -9.39 -8.27 7.93
C VAL A 163 -10.32 -7.11 7.57
N SER A 164 -11.13 -6.63 8.53
CA SER A 164 -11.85 -5.36 8.43
C SER A 164 -10.88 -4.17 8.59
N VAL A 165 -11.01 -3.18 7.72
CA VAL A 165 -10.24 -1.92 7.81
C VAL A 165 -10.90 -0.92 8.78
N ARG A 166 -12.22 -1.02 8.98
CA ARG A 166 -13.00 -0.11 9.83
C ARG A 166 -13.07 -0.58 11.28
N GLN A 167 -13.26 -1.89 11.46
CA GLN A 167 -13.28 -2.53 12.77
C GLN A 167 -11.87 -2.82 13.27
N ASN A 168 -11.73 -3.11 14.54
CA ASN A 168 -10.43 -3.46 15.14
C ASN A 168 -10.31 -4.99 15.30
N ASP A 169 -10.65 -5.71 14.24
CA ASP A 169 -10.65 -7.16 14.25
C ASP A 169 -9.24 -7.72 14.03
N LYS A 170 -9.04 -8.96 14.48
CA LYS A 170 -7.86 -9.72 14.12
C LYS A 170 -8.01 -10.30 12.72
N PRO A 171 -6.94 -10.36 11.93
CA PRO A 171 -6.94 -11.04 10.65
C PRO A 171 -7.36 -12.51 10.79
N THR A 172 -8.20 -12.96 9.86
CA THR A 172 -8.64 -14.35 9.78
C THR A 172 -8.10 -15.00 8.51
N ARG A 173 -7.60 -16.23 8.63
CA ARG A 173 -7.12 -17.02 7.49
C ARG A 173 -8.31 -17.44 6.62
N VAL A 174 -8.24 -17.12 5.32
CA VAL A 174 -9.22 -17.54 4.30
C VAL A 174 -8.82 -18.87 3.68
N THR A 175 -7.53 -19.07 3.39
CA THR A 175 -7.02 -20.36 2.90
C THR A 175 -7.38 -21.47 3.89
N PRO A 176 -8.03 -22.58 3.46
CA PRO A 176 -8.36 -23.70 4.36
C PRO A 176 -7.16 -24.20 5.16
N LYS A 177 -7.36 -24.52 6.42
CA LYS A 177 -6.28 -25.01 7.30
C LYS A 177 -5.68 -26.33 6.84
N THR A 178 -6.45 -27.13 6.12
CA THR A 178 -6.03 -28.42 5.54
C THR A 178 -5.10 -28.27 4.33
N LEU A 179 -5.00 -27.07 3.76
CA LEU A 179 -4.12 -26.79 2.64
C LEU A 179 -2.85 -26.07 3.17
N GLU A 180 -1.85 -26.87 3.55
CA GLU A 180 -0.55 -26.37 3.97
C GLU A 180 0.35 -26.22 2.75
N GLY A 181 1.07 -25.06 2.63
CA GLY A 181 1.98 -24.83 1.53
C GLY A 181 2.03 -23.40 1.05
N TYR A 182 2.42 -23.25 -0.20
CA TYR A 182 2.67 -21.98 -0.85
C TYR A 182 1.48 -21.58 -1.73
N HIS A 183 0.81 -20.50 -1.37
CA HIS A 183 -0.38 -20.01 -2.03
C HIS A 183 -0.16 -18.66 -2.68
N ASN A 184 -0.78 -18.45 -3.84
CA ASN A 184 -0.89 -17.15 -4.48
C ASN A 184 -2.32 -16.94 -4.99
N TYR A 185 -2.80 -15.69 -4.91
CA TYR A 185 -4.16 -15.33 -5.31
C TYR A 185 -4.16 -14.09 -6.19
N GLU A 186 -4.93 -14.15 -7.27
CA GLU A 186 -5.29 -13.01 -8.11
C GLU A 186 -6.79 -12.77 -7.92
N ILE A 187 -7.12 -11.78 -7.09
CA ILE A 187 -8.50 -11.54 -6.66
C ILE A 187 -9.26 -10.72 -7.71
N SER A 188 -10.49 -11.14 -8.00
CA SER A 188 -11.39 -10.45 -8.93
C SER A 188 -11.74 -9.03 -8.40
N PRO A 189 -12.09 -8.05 -9.29
CA PRO A 189 -12.37 -6.66 -8.89
C PRO A 189 -13.45 -6.49 -7.81
N LYS A 190 -14.40 -7.43 -7.72
CA LYS A 190 -15.47 -7.41 -6.69
C LYS A 190 -15.18 -8.36 -5.52
N SER A 191 -13.98 -8.89 -5.42
CA SER A 191 -13.51 -9.80 -4.36
C SER A 191 -14.47 -10.99 -4.09
N LYS A 192 -15.14 -11.51 -5.13
CA LYS A 192 -15.99 -12.70 -5.03
C LYS A 192 -15.23 -13.98 -5.32
N TYR A 193 -14.33 -13.93 -6.32
CA TYR A 193 -13.56 -15.06 -6.80
C TYR A 193 -12.08 -14.69 -6.86
N ALA A 194 -11.24 -15.71 -6.91
CA ALA A 194 -9.82 -15.54 -7.19
C ALA A 194 -9.30 -16.68 -8.07
N PHE A 195 -8.31 -16.41 -8.91
CA PHE A 195 -7.40 -17.44 -9.36
C PHE A 195 -6.47 -17.78 -8.20
N HIS A 196 -6.49 -19.02 -7.79
CA HIS A 196 -5.68 -19.57 -6.72
C HIS A 196 -4.63 -20.50 -7.30
N THR A 197 -3.37 -20.22 -7.03
CA THR A 197 -2.24 -21.11 -7.35
C THR A 197 -1.72 -21.69 -6.04
N PHE A 198 -1.55 -23.00 -6.01
CA PHE A 198 -1.11 -23.74 -4.83
C PHE A 198 -0.01 -24.73 -5.20
N SER A 199 0.98 -24.88 -4.32
CA SER A 199 1.95 -25.97 -4.35
C SER A 199 2.50 -26.23 -2.96
N ASN A 200 2.98 -27.46 -2.72
CA ASN A 200 3.78 -27.81 -1.57
C ASN A 200 4.82 -28.88 -1.97
N TYR A 201 5.54 -29.45 -0.99
CA TYR A 201 6.56 -30.45 -1.27
C TYR A 201 6.01 -31.70 -1.99
N TYR A 202 4.78 -32.10 -1.66
CA TYR A 202 4.14 -33.31 -2.21
C TYR A 202 3.21 -33.05 -3.39
N THR A 203 2.86 -31.77 -3.62
CA THR A 203 1.86 -31.37 -4.63
C THR A 203 2.48 -30.42 -5.63
N ARG A 204 2.53 -30.85 -6.90
CA ARG A 204 2.96 -29.96 -7.99
C ARG A 204 2.05 -28.74 -8.10
N PRO A 205 2.58 -27.59 -8.60
CA PRO A 205 1.75 -26.41 -8.78
C PRO A 205 0.50 -26.68 -9.62
N PHE A 206 -0.64 -26.26 -9.12
CA PHE A 206 -1.89 -26.22 -9.88
C PHE A 206 -2.59 -24.87 -9.70
N ARG A 207 -3.49 -24.56 -10.62
CA ARG A 207 -4.27 -23.31 -10.60
C ARG A 207 -5.76 -23.65 -10.70
N ALA A 208 -6.57 -23.00 -9.85
CA ALA A 208 -8.02 -23.14 -9.82
C ALA A 208 -8.69 -21.77 -9.68
N ILE A 209 -9.98 -21.71 -10.00
CA ILE A 209 -10.84 -20.59 -9.62
C ILE A 209 -11.52 -21.01 -8.30
N VAL A 210 -11.40 -20.14 -7.30
CA VAL A 210 -12.02 -20.36 -5.98
C VAL A 210 -12.95 -19.20 -5.65
N SER A 211 -14.01 -19.50 -4.89
CA SER A 211 -14.84 -18.48 -4.24
C SER A 211 -14.11 -17.97 -2.98
N LEU A 212 -14.23 -16.68 -2.64
CA LEU A 212 -13.62 -16.14 -1.43
C LEU A 212 -14.55 -16.19 -0.21
N SER A 213 -15.78 -16.68 -0.38
CA SER A 213 -16.73 -16.88 0.71
C SER A 213 -16.59 -18.23 1.40
N ASP A 214 -16.23 -19.25 0.64
CA ASP A 214 -16.22 -20.65 1.05
C ASP A 214 -14.98 -21.45 0.57
N HIS A 215 -14.09 -20.80 -0.20
CA HIS A 215 -12.82 -21.30 -0.76
C HIS A 215 -12.96 -22.61 -1.54
#